data_84ee718ec6d9a35ace5174b35380a5c0
#
_entry.id   84ee718ec6d9a35ace5174b35380a5c0
#
_cell.length_a   1.000
_cell.length_b   1.000
_cell.length_c   1.000
_cell.angle_alpha   90.00
_cell.angle_beta   90.00
_cell.angle_gamma   90.00
#
_symmetry.space_group_name_H-M   'P 1'
#
loop_
_entity.id
_entity.type
_entity.pdbx_description
1 polymer ?
#
loop_
_entity_poly.entity_id
_entity_poly.type
_entity_poly.pdbx_seq_one_letter_code
_entity_poly.pdbx_strand_id
1 'polypeptide(L)'
;DKTGLKEETGPLKFKHMVQATILDLIDRGYLTFRREGDSNILTRIEKEGLSSFEGSFLDMLFDGRMEIRDSEMFSRYYLDKDALDKQFKSARTSYEREAIRSQGKRVKYQFTNDGYQVAKGVEKEEFALGLPKIYRDFSAKEKTFNILGVAALVLSMVLCILSTLFLFAAFGSGLGF
;
A
#
# COMPACT_ATOMS: atom_id res chain seq x y z
N ASP A 1 13.67 -5.82 6.12
CA ASP A 1 12.67 -4.83 5.71
C ASP A 1 11.28 -5.45 5.86
N LYS A 2 10.54 -5.06 6.94
CA LYS A 2 9.31 -5.73 7.36
C LYS A 2 8.05 -4.92 7.06
N THR A 3 8.14 -3.95 6.15
CA THR A 3 7.01 -3.06 5.83
C THR A 3 5.99 -3.68 4.88
N GLY A 4 6.24 -4.91 4.37
CA GLY A 4 5.31 -5.60 3.46
C GLY A 4 5.15 -4.93 2.10
N LEU A 5 5.89 -3.86 1.83
CA LEU A 5 6.12 -3.37 0.49
C LEU A 5 7.04 -4.38 -0.18
N LYS A 6 6.50 -5.21 -1.06
CA LYS A 6 7.31 -6.02 -1.96
C LYS A 6 8.32 -5.09 -2.60
N GLU A 7 9.60 -5.44 -2.54
CA GLU A 7 10.61 -4.76 -3.35
C GLU A 7 10.10 -4.79 -4.79
N GLU A 8 9.71 -3.62 -5.29
CA GLU A 8 9.37 -3.50 -6.69
C GLU A 8 10.64 -3.81 -7.46
N THR A 9 10.64 -4.89 -8.20
CA THR A 9 11.73 -5.34 -9.07
C THR A 9 11.80 -4.48 -10.33
N GLY A 10 11.72 -3.16 -10.14
CA GLY A 10 11.80 -2.16 -11.21
C GLY A 10 13.03 -1.28 -11.06
N PRO A 11 13.46 -0.60 -12.12
CA PRO A 11 14.61 0.31 -12.09
C PRO A 11 14.41 1.53 -11.18
N LEU A 12 13.17 1.84 -10.81
CA LEU A 12 12.82 2.96 -9.93
C LEU A 12 12.30 2.43 -8.60
N LYS A 13 13.12 2.55 -7.57
CA LYS A 13 12.70 2.29 -6.19
C LYS A 13 11.83 3.43 -5.69
N PHE A 14 10.78 3.13 -4.91
CA PHE A 14 9.89 4.13 -4.29
C PHE A 14 10.66 5.29 -3.64
N LYS A 15 11.75 5.00 -2.93
CA LYS A 15 12.63 6.02 -2.35
C LYS A 15 13.13 7.04 -3.37
N HIS A 16 13.54 6.59 -4.55
CA HIS A 16 14.05 7.48 -5.60
C HIS A 16 12.93 8.34 -6.20
N MET A 17 11.73 7.80 -6.31
CA MET A 17 10.57 8.56 -6.78
C MET A 17 10.21 9.67 -5.80
N VAL A 18 10.15 9.37 -4.49
CA VAL A 18 9.93 10.37 -3.45
C VAL A 18 10.99 11.47 -3.50
N GLN A 19 12.27 11.10 -3.61
CA GLN A 19 13.37 12.05 -3.72
C GLN A 19 13.26 12.93 -4.96
N ALA A 20 12.97 12.34 -6.12
CA ALA A 20 12.81 13.06 -7.38
C ALA A 20 11.63 14.05 -7.31
N THR A 21 10.50 13.63 -6.75
CA THR A 21 9.32 14.49 -6.57
C THR A 21 9.63 15.67 -5.63
N ILE A 22 10.33 15.43 -4.53
CA ILE A 22 10.72 16.52 -3.61
C ILE A 22 11.65 17.52 -4.32
N LEU A 23 12.64 17.03 -5.06
CA LEU A 23 13.59 17.90 -5.80
C LEU A 23 12.88 18.72 -6.88
N ASP A 24 11.97 18.10 -7.64
CA ASP A 24 11.16 18.80 -8.65
C ASP A 24 10.29 19.89 -8.00
N LEU A 25 9.62 19.58 -6.88
CA LEU A 25 8.80 20.56 -6.15
C LEU A 25 9.64 21.72 -5.57
N ILE A 26 10.90 21.46 -5.19
CA ILE A 26 11.84 22.53 -4.78
C ILE A 26 12.23 23.39 -5.98
N ASP A 27 12.58 22.78 -7.11
CA ASP A 27 12.98 23.49 -8.32
C ASP A 27 11.85 24.39 -8.84
N ARG A 28 10.61 23.92 -8.80
CA ARG A 28 9.42 24.69 -9.19
C ARG A 28 8.93 25.69 -8.10
N GLY A 29 9.56 25.72 -6.94
CA GLY A 29 9.29 26.67 -5.86
C GLY A 29 8.01 26.39 -5.06
N TYR A 30 7.58 25.12 -4.98
CA TYR A 30 6.49 24.67 -4.07
C TYR A 30 7.03 24.25 -2.72
N LEU A 31 8.32 23.92 -2.65
CA LEU A 31 9.03 23.60 -1.43
C LEU A 31 10.28 24.46 -1.33
N THR A 32 10.65 24.80 -0.10
CA THR A 32 12.00 25.29 0.21
C THR A 32 12.70 24.32 1.14
N PHE A 33 14.01 24.32 0.99
CA PHE A 33 14.89 23.46 1.77
C PHE A 33 15.93 24.34 2.46
N ARG A 34 16.09 24.13 3.77
CA ARG A 34 17.16 24.76 4.54
C ARG A 34 17.80 23.74 5.46
N ARG A 35 19.07 23.91 5.72
CA ARG A 35 19.79 23.12 6.72
C ARG A 35 19.89 23.89 8.02
N GLU A 36 19.54 23.25 9.13
CA GLU A 36 19.64 23.81 10.47
C GLU A 36 20.36 22.80 11.39
N GLY A 37 21.66 23.06 11.63
CA GLY A 37 22.53 22.11 12.33
C GLY A 37 22.63 20.79 11.57
N ASP A 38 22.25 19.68 12.22
CA ASP A 38 22.26 18.34 11.64
C ASP A 38 20.92 17.94 11.01
N SER A 39 19.91 18.82 11.06
CA SER A 39 18.59 18.56 10.51
C SER A 39 18.37 19.32 9.22
N ASN A 40 17.65 18.72 8.30
CA ASN A 40 17.14 19.35 7.11
C ASN A 40 15.67 19.73 7.32
N ILE A 41 15.33 20.95 6.99
CA ILE A 41 13.98 21.50 7.14
C ILE A 41 13.40 21.71 5.77
N LEU A 42 12.21 21.15 5.55
CA LEU A 42 11.40 21.41 4.37
C LEU A 42 10.23 22.30 4.76
N THR A 43 9.98 23.33 3.97
CA THR A 43 8.85 24.25 4.16
C THR A 43 7.99 24.23 2.90
N ARG A 44 6.69 24.04 3.07
CA ARG A 44 5.69 24.09 2.00
C ARG A 44 5.37 25.55 1.68
N ILE A 45 5.36 25.88 0.40
CA ILE A 45 4.96 27.18 -0.11
C ILE A 45 3.56 27.07 -0.70
N GLU A 46 2.64 27.90 -0.23
CA GLU A 46 1.30 28.00 -0.82
C GLU A 46 1.39 28.69 -2.17
N LYS A 47 1.25 27.91 -3.23
CA LYS A 47 1.30 28.36 -4.61
C LYS A 47 0.32 27.56 -5.44
N GLU A 48 -0.41 28.22 -6.32
CA GLU A 48 -1.31 27.54 -7.26
C GLU A 48 -0.53 26.78 -8.34
N GLY A 49 -1.18 25.77 -8.93
CA GLY A 49 -0.62 25.01 -10.04
C GLY A 49 -0.04 23.65 -9.66
N LEU A 50 -0.23 23.21 -8.42
CA LEU A 50 0.04 21.82 -8.02
C LEU A 50 -0.94 20.88 -8.72
N SER A 51 -0.43 19.77 -9.18
CA SER A 51 -1.26 18.69 -9.68
C SER A 51 -1.98 17.96 -8.55
N SER A 52 -2.99 17.18 -8.90
CA SER A 52 -3.79 16.43 -7.91
C SER A 52 -2.93 15.44 -7.10
N PHE A 53 -1.96 14.77 -7.76
CA PHE A 53 -1.09 13.82 -7.05
C PHE A 53 -0.05 14.52 -6.19
N GLU A 54 0.48 15.67 -6.65
CA GLU A 54 1.47 16.45 -5.90
C GLU A 54 0.85 17.01 -4.62
N GLY A 55 -0.39 17.52 -4.71
CA GLY A 55 -1.14 17.95 -3.54
C GLY A 55 -1.31 16.81 -2.53
N SER A 56 -1.78 15.65 -2.99
CA SER A 56 -1.93 14.46 -2.13
C SER A 56 -0.59 13.98 -1.56
N PHE A 57 0.47 14.04 -2.34
CA PHE A 57 1.82 13.69 -1.90
C PHE A 57 2.32 14.63 -0.80
N LEU A 58 2.13 15.96 -0.97
CA LEU A 58 2.49 16.93 0.05
C LEU A 58 1.69 16.75 1.33
N ASP A 59 0.40 16.41 1.23
CA ASP A 59 -0.43 16.13 2.40
C ASP A 59 0.04 14.87 3.14
N MET A 60 0.50 13.85 2.43
CA MET A 60 1.14 12.68 3.05
C MET A 60 2.46 13.03 3.74
N LEU A 61 3.27 13.90 3.10
CA LEU A 61 4.60 14.26 3.56
C LEU A 61 4.55 15.15 4.81
N PHE A 62 3.68 16.16 4.80
CA PHE A 62 3.63 17.23 5.80
C PHE A 62 2.62 17.00 6.92
N ASP A 63 1.64 16.13 6.71
CA ASP A 63 0.55 15.89 7.69
C ASP A 63 -0.15 17.18 8.14
N GLY A 64 -0.47 18.06 7.19
CA GLY A 64 -1.12 19.35 7.43
C GLY A 64 -0.22 20.43 8.04
N ARG A 65 1.05 20.17 8.29
CA ARG A 65 2.03 21.17 8.75
C ARG A 65 2.58 21.96 7.57
N MET A 66 3.07 23.15 7.83
CA MET A 66 3.73 23.97 6.80
C MET A 66 5.25 23.73 6.76
N GLU A 67 5.82 23.27 7.86
CA GLU A 67 7.24 23.02 8.01
C GLU A 67 7.47 21.70 8.74
N ILE A 68 8.42 20.92 8.24
CA ILE A 68 8.81 19.63 8.82
C ILE A 68 10.32 19.43 8.76
N ARG A 69 10.85 18.68 9.70
CA ARG A 69 12.21 18.13 9.64
C ARG A 69 12.23 16.86 8.81
N ASP A 70 13.39 16.53 8.27
CA ASP A 70 13.58 15.28 7.53
C ASP A 70 13.22 14.02 8.35
N SER A 71 13.47 14.04 9.66
CA SER A 71 13.06 12.97 10.58
C SER A 71 11.55 12.87 10.81
N GLU A 72 10.80 13.90 10.45
CA GLU A 72 9.34 13.98 10.63
C GLU A 72 8.54 13.68 9.35
N MET A 73 9.25 13.50 8.22
CA MET A 73 8.60 13.13 6.97
C MET A 73 7.78 11.85 7.14
N PHE A 74 6.53 11.86 6.70
CA PHE A 74 5.61 10.73 6.82
C PHE A 74 5.35 10.26 8.27
N SER A 75 5.59 11.12 9.27
CA SER A 75 5.54 10.74 10.70
C SER A 75 4.19 10.11 11.11
N ARG A 76 3.07 10.52 10.48
CA ARG A 76 1.74 9.94 10.76
C ARG A 76 1.62 8.44 10.45
N TYR A 77 2.55 7.89 9.64
CA TYR A 77 2.57 6.47 9.27
C TYR A 77 3.61 5.67 10.04
N TYR A 78 4.41 6.32 10.87
CA TYR A 78 5.37 5.64 11.72
C TYR A 78 4.73 5.26 13.05
N LEU A 79 4.93 4.02 13.42
CA LEU A 79 4.59 3.50 14.74
C LEU A 79 5.89 3.11 15.44
N ASP A 80 6.07 3.59 16.65
CA ASP A 80 7.15 3.12 17.51
C ASP A 80 6.86 1.66 17.91
N LYS A 81 7.53 0.75 17.21
CA LYS A 81 7.35 -0.69 17.38
C LYS A 81 7.74 -1.13 18.79
N ASP A 82 8.80 -0.55 19.33
CA ASP A 82 9.29 -0.94 20.67
C ASP A 82 8.34 -0.46 21.76
N ALA A 83 7.77 0.73 21.59
CA ALA A 83 6.73 1.23 22.48
C ALA A 83 5.45 0.38 22.39
N LEU A 84 5.02 0.01 21.18
CA LEU A 84 3.86 -0.87 20.97
C LEU A 84 4.09 -2.27 21.54
N ASP A 85 5.26 -2.86 21.34
CA ASP A 85 5.60 -4.16 21.89
C ASP A 85 5.63 -4.13 23.43
N LYS A 86 6.14 -3.06 24.04
CA LYS A 86 6.07 -2.86 25.49
C LYS A 86 4.63 -2.76 25.98
N GLN A 87 3.81 -1.94 25.32
CA GLN A 87 2.39 -1.81 25.66
C GLN A 87 1.64 -3.15 25.50
N PHE A 88 1.92 -3.89 24.44
CA PHE A 88 1.30 -5.20 24.19
C PHE A 88 1.67 -6.23 25.26
N LYS A 89 2.92 -6.24 25.71
CA LYS A 89 3.39 -7.11 26.81
C LYS A 89 2.80 -6.72 28.15
N SER A 90 2.57 -5.43 28.40
CA SER A 90 1.97 -4.93 29.63
C SER A 90 0.44 -5.03 29.67
N ALA A 91 -0.21 -5.24 28.51
CA ALA A 91 -1.66 -5.34 28.39
C ALA A 91 -2.19 -6.57 29.14
N ARG A 92 -3.09 -6.32 30.08
CA ARG A 92 -3.67 -7.35 30.97
C ARG A 92 -4.90 -8.00 30.37
N THR A 93 -5.63 -7.29 29.51
CA THR A 93 -6.89 -7.77 28.95
C THR A 93 -6.76 -8.05 27.45
N SER A 94 -7.62 -8.93 26.92
CA SER A 94 -7.73 -9.18 25.48
C SER A 94 -8.17 -7.93 24.72
N TYR A 95 -9.00 -7.10 25.34
CA TYR A 95 -9.45 -5.83 24.79
C TYR A 95 -8.30 -4.84 24.56
N GLU A 96 -7.43 -4.65 25.55
CA GLU A 96 -6.23 -3.81 25.44
C GLU A 96 -5.31 -4.30 24.32
N ARG A 97 -5.09 -5.61 24.22
CA ARG A 97 -4.26 -6.20 23.14
C ARG A 97 -4.85 -5.97 21.76
N GLU A 98 -6.17 -6.09 21.61
CA GLU A 98 -6.81 -5.82 20.33
C GLU A 98 -6.82 -4.34 19.98
N ALA A 99 -6.93 -3.44 20.97
CA ALA A 99 -6.80 -2.00 20.75
C ALA A 99 -5.41 -1.64 20.21
N ILE A 100 -4.34 -2.23 20.75
CA ILE A 100 -2.97 -2.02 20.26
C ILE A 100 -2.80 -2.58 18.83
N ARG A 101 -3.33 -3.78 18.53
CA ARG A 101 -3.31 -4.35 17.18
C ARG A 101 -4.10 -3.51 16.18
N SER A 102 -5.24 -2.97 16.59
CA SER A 102 -6.10 -2.15 15.73
C SER A 102 -5.42 -0.83 15.35
N GLN A 103 -4.58 -0.28 16.23
CA GLN A 103 -3.77 0.89 15.94
C GLN A 103 -2.83 0.64 14.74
N GLY A 104 -2.11 -0.50 14.74
CA GLY A 104 -1.25 -0.89 13.63
C GLY A 104 -2.02 -1.10 12.32
N LYS A 105 -3.18 -1.77 12.39
CA LYS A 105 -4.07 -1.98 11.23
C LYS A 105 -4.56 -0.63 10.67
N ARG A 106 -4.93 0.31 11.55
CA ARG A 106 -5.41 1.63 11.15
C ARG A 106 -4.34 2.43 10.41
N VAL A 107 -3.12 2.48 10.92
CA VAL A 107 -2.01 3.20 10.28
C VAL A 107 -1.66 2.57 8.93
N LYS A 108 -1.62 1.24 8.85
CA LYS A 108 -1.42 0.53 7.58
C LYS A 108 -2.51 0.84 6.56
N TYR A 109 -3.77 0.82 6.99
CA TYR A 109 -4.91 1.17 6.14
C TYR A 109 -4.82 2.60 5.64
N GLN A 110 -4.50 3.55 6.53
CA GLN A 110 -4.35 4.95 6.19
C GLN A 110 -3.23 5.18 5.17
N PHE A 111 -2.05 4.59 5.40
CA PHE A 111 -0.95 4.64 4.44
C PHE A 111 -1.33 4.09 3.06
N THR A 112 -2.02 2.94 3.05
CA THR A 112 -2.47 2.31 1.79
C THR A 112 -3.49 3.18 1.06
N ASN A 113 -4.44 3.78 1.80
CA ASN A 113 -5.46 4.64 1.22
C ASN A 113 -4.87 5.93 0.64
N ASP A 114 -4.00 6.59 1.40
CA ASP A 114 -3.40 7.85 0.98
C ASP A 114 -2.43 7.62 -0.19
N GLY A 115 -1.63 6.55 -0.15
CA GLY A 115 -0.79 6.13 -1.27
C GLY A 115 -1.59 5.78 -2.54
N TYR A 116 -2.79 5.20 -2.37
CA TYR A 116 -3.69 4.96 -3.49
C TYR A 116 -4.18 6.26 -4.13
N GLN A 117 -4.47 7.30 -3.34
CA GLN A 117 -4.87 8.61 -3.88
C GLN A 117 -3.76 9.24 -4.69
N VAL A 118 -2.51 9.17 -4.21
CA VAL A 118 -1.33 9.63 -4.97
C VAL A 118 -1.20 8.86 -6.28
N ALA A 119 -1.23 7.53 -6.24
CA ALA A 119 -1.11 6.68 -7.43
C ALA A 119 -2.22 6.96 -8.46
N LYS A 120 -3.45 7.15 -8.00
CA LYS A 120 -4.59 7.51 -8.86
C LYS A 120 -4.43 8.89 -9.50
N GLY A 121 -3.84 9.84 -8.76
CA GLY A 121 -3.50 11.17 -9.30
C GLY A 121 -2.48 11.08 -10.42
N VAL A 122 -1.41 10.30 -10.23
CA VAL A 122 -0.39 10.04 -11.27
C VAL A 122 -1.02 9.40 -12.51
N GLU A 123 -1.85 8.36 -12.35
CA GLU A 123 -2.53 7.71 -13.49
C GLU A 123 -3.39 8.70 -14.28
N LYS A 124 -4.07 9.61 -13.59
CA LYS A 124 -4.90 10.64 -14.25
C LYS A 124 -4.06 11.60 -15.07
N GLU A 125 -2.88 11.98 -14.60
CA GLU A 125 -1.98 12.87 -15.33
C GLU A 125 -1.28 12.17 -16.50
N GLU A 126 -0.82 10.94 -16.32
CA GLU A 126 -0.29 10.12 -17.40
C GLU A 126 -1.30 10.01 -18.56
N PHE A 127 -2.57 9.80 -18.21
CA PHE A 127 -3.65 9.77 -19.21
C PHE A 127 -3.85 11.12 -19.90
N ALA A 128 -3.82 12.22 -19.16
CA ALA A 128 -3.99 13.57 -19.70
C ALA A 128 -2.84 13.96 -20.65
N LEU A 129 -1.61 13.49 -20.34
CA LEU A 129 -0.42 13.73 -21.15
C LEU A 129 -0.26 12.75 -22.33
N GLY A 130 -1.14 11.75 -22.45
CA GLY A 130 -1.04 10.70 -23.48
C GLY A 130 0.17 9.78 -23.29
N LEU A 131 0.74 9.74 -22.10
CA LEU A 131 1.89 8.89 -21.79
C LEU A 131 1.46 7.42 -21.66
N PRO A 132 2.32 6.46 -22.05
CA PRO A 132 2.06 5.06 -21.78
C PRO A 132 2.02 4.84 -20.26
N LYS A 133 1.06 4.05 -19.78
CA LYS A 133 0.95 3.72 -18.34
C LYS A 133 2.27 3.15 -17.81
N ILE A 134 2.98 3.95 -17.00
CA ILE A 134 4.23 3.57 -16.35
C ILE A 134 3.93 2.56 -15.23
N TYR A 135 2.81 2.76 -14.53
CA TYR A 135 2.29 1.83 -13.53
C TYR A 135 1.25 0.91 -14.17
N ARG A 136 1.69 -0.29 -14.56
CA ARG A 136 0.72 -1.36 -14.85
C ARG A 136 0.06 -1.75 -13.53
N ASP A 137 -1.24 -1.67 -13.48
CA ASP A 137 -2.02 -2.18 -12.36
C ASP A 137 -1.87 -3.71 -12.28
N PHE A 138 -0.85 -4.16 -11.57
CA PHE A 138 -0.65 -5.58 -11.26
C PHE A 138 -1.83 -6.15 -10.47
N SER A 139 -2.61 -5.30 -9.78
CA SER A 139 -3.74 -5.73 -8.99
C SER A 139 -4.85 -6.33 -9.84
N ALA A 140 -5.06 -5.83 -11.05
CA ALA A 140 -6.07 -6.37 -11.97
C ALA A 140 -5.68 -7.77 -12.46
N LYS A 141 -4.40 -7.99 -12.80
CA LYS A 141 -3.89 -9.32 -13.17
C LYS A 141 -3.89 -10.28 -11.99
N GLU A 142 -3.52 -9.82 -10.80
CA GLU A 142 -3.52 -10.62 -9.58
C GLU A 142 -4.95 -11.03 -9.18
N LYS A 143 -5.92 -10.13 -9.28
CA LYS A 143 -7.35 -10.45 -9.08
C LYS A 143 -7.86 -11.46 -10.10
N THR A 144 -7.52 -11.28 -11.37
CA THR A 144 -7.92 -12.22 -12.43
C THR A 144 -7.30 -13.60 -12.21
N PHE A 145 -6.01 -13.65 -11.81
CA PHE A 145 -5.32 -14.90 -11.51
C PHE A 145 -5.90 -15.59 -10.28
N ASN A 146 -6.24 -14.84 -9.24
CA ASN A 146 -6.89 -15.37 -8.04
C ASN A 146 -8.30 -15.90 -8.34
N ILE A 147 -9.09 -15.20 -9.16
CA ILE A 147 -10.42 -15.66 -9.57
C ILE A 147 -10.31 -16.94 -10.41
N LEU A 148 -9.37 -17.00 -11.35
CA LEU A 148 -9.10 -18.20 -12.15
C LEU A 148 -8.64 -19.37 -11.27
N GLY A 149 -7.76 -19.11 -10.29
CA GLY A 149 -7.29 -20.11 -9.34
C GLY A 149 -8.42 -20.69 -8.47
N VAL A 150 -9.30 -19.80 -7.95
CA VAL A 150 -10.47 -20.23 -7.17
C VAL A 150 -11.44 -21.02 -8.05
N ALA A 151 -11.71 -20.56 -9.29
CA ALA A 151 -12.57 -21.27 -10.23
C ALA A 151 -12.03 -22.67 -10.57
N ALA A 152 -10.73 -22.80 -10.80
CA ALA A 152 -10.07 -24.08 -11.05
C ALA A 152 -10.15 -25.03 -9.84
N LEU A 153 -9.99 -24.50 -8.61
CA LEU A 153 -10.15 -25.26 -7.37
C LEU A 153 -11.59 -25.78 -7.20
N VAL A 154 -12.59 -24.93 -7.42
CA VAL A 154 -14.00 -25.35 -7.36
C VAL A 154 -14.31 -26.40 -8.40
N LEU A 155 -13.82 -26.22 -9.64
CA LEU A 155 -14.03 -27.19 -10.72
C LEU A 155 -13.38 -28.55 -10.41
N SER A 156 -12.16 -28.55 -9.85
CA SER A 156 -11.47 -29.78 -9.44
C SER A 156 -12.21 -30.50 -8.32
N MET A 157 -12.78 -29.77 -7.36
CA MET A 157 -13.61 -30.34 -6.30
C MET A 157 -14.89 -31.00 -6.84
N VAL A 158 -15.58 -30.33 -7.78
CA VAL A 158 -16.78 -30.89 -8.43
C VAL A 158 -16.45 -32.15 -9.21
N LEU A 159 -15.34 -32.17 -9.97
CA LEU A 159 -14.88 -33.34 -10.69
C LEU A 159 -14.52 -34.52 -9.75
N CYS A 160 -13.90 -34.24 -8.61
CA CYS A 160 -13.60 -35.24 -7.59
C CYS A 160 -14.89 -35.86 -7.03
N ILE A 161 -15.90 -35.07 -6.72
CA ILE A 161 -17.19 -35.54 -6.22
C ILE A 161 -17.89 -36.37 -7.28
N LEU A 162 -17.92 -35.93 -8.53
CA LEU A 162 -18.52 -36.69 -9.61
C LEU A 162 -17.81 -38.02 -9.89
N SER A 163 -16.48 -38.04 -9.83
CA SER A 163 -15.70 -39.28 -10.00
C SER A 163 -15.96 -40.28 -8.87
N THR A 164 -16.08 -39.82 -7.62
CA THR A 164 -16.43 -40.71 -6.49
C THR A 164 -17.85 -41.24 -6.60
N LEU A 165 -18.82 -40.42 -6.99
CA LEU A 165 -20.21 -40.87 -7.23
C LEU A 165 -20.29 -41.88 -8.37
N PHE A 166 -19.53 -41.69 -9.44
CA PHE A 166 -19.46 -42.61 -10.57
C PHE A 166 -18.85 -43.97 -10.15
N LEU A 167 -17.80 -43.95 -9.34
CA LEU A 167 -17.22 -45.16 -8.76
C LEU A 167 -18.22 -45.91 -7.86
N PHE A 168 -18.94 -45.22 -6.99
CA PHE A 168 -19.99 -45.81 -6.17
C PHE A 168 -21.13 -46.42 -6.98
N ALA A 169 -21.57 -45.74 -8.05
CA ALA A 169 -22.58 -46.25 -8.95
C ALA A 169 -22.09 -47.50 -9.72
N ALA A 170 -20.84 -47.48 -10.17
CA ALA A 170 -20.25 -48.63 -10.89
C ALA A 170 -20.03 -49.84 -10.00
N PHE A 171 -19.62 -49.67 -8.74
CA PHE A 171 -19.45 -50.77 -7.77
C PHE A 171 -20.78 -51.19 -7.13
N GLY A 172 -21.73 -50.25 -6.94
CA GLY A 172 -23.03 -50.57 -6.38
C GLY A 172 -23.91 -51.40 -7.29
N SER A 173 -23.73 -51.33 -8.59
CA SER A 173 -24.44 -52.18 -9.57
C SER A 173 -23.85 -53.58 -9.73
N GLY A 174 -22.65 -53.83 -9.17
CA GLY A 174 -21.95 -55.13 -9.24
C GLY A 174 -22.19 -56.08 -8.06
N LEU A 175 -22.94 -55.70 -7.03
CA LEU A 175 -23.27 -56.51 -5.86
C LEU A 175 -24.72 -56.97 -5.81
N GLY A 176 -25.36 -57.08 -6.96
CA GLY A 176 -26.69 -57.64 -7.11
C GLY A 176 -26.63 -59.06 -7.70
N PHE A 177 -26.16 -60.02 -6.88
CA PHE A 177 -26.41 -61.41 -7.04
C PHE A 177 -26.71 -62.05 -5.68
#